data_0e14a67f046d5ba5f2d7a08c913e84b6
#
_entry.id   0e14a67f046d5ba5f2d7a08c913e84b6
#
_cell.length_a   1.000
_cell.length_b   1.000
_cell.length_c   1.000
_cell.angle_alpha   90.00
_cell.angle_beta   90.00
_cell.angle_gamma   90.00
#
_symmetry.space_group_name_H-M   'P 1'
#
loop_
_entity.id
_entity.type
_entity.pdbx_description
1 polymer ?
#
loop_
_entity_poly.entity_id
_entity_poly.type
_entity_poly.pdbx_seq_one_letter_code
_entity_poly.pdbx_strand_id
1 'polypeptide(L)'
;MFFFYFSTIKSHNLTSFTMIMKEKKTILVVGSANTDLVISAEHFPLPGETMFGHGFMTNHGGKGANQAVAAARLEGKTVFIGKLGNDQFGHSTVEMLKGEGIDVSALTLTDEAPSGVAVITTISSGENSIVLDSGANALLSAADIQAAEPLFREGGIVLMQLETPVEALIEAAALGKKYGAY
;
A
#
# COMPACT_ATOMS: atom_id res chain seq x y z
N MET A 1 36.55 -3.01 27.97
CA MET A 1 37.13 -1.71 28.35
C MET A 1 37.80 -1.14 27.12
N PHE A 2 37.05 -0.41 26.28
CA PHE A 2 37.58 0.26 25.08
C PHE A 2 37.44 1.76 25.29
N PHE A 3 38.58 2.44 25.41
CA PHE A 3 38.70 3.88 25.49
C PHE A 3 38.60 4.47 24.08
N PHE A 4 37.58 5.31 23.84
CA PHE A 4 37.54 6.17 22.65
C PHE A 4 38.36 7.43 22.88
N TYR A 5 39.40 7.59 22.08
CA TYR A 5 40.19 8.83 21.98
C TYR A 5 39.41 9.85 21.15
N PHE A 6 38.86 10.87 21.80
CA PHE A 6 38.40 12.06 21.11
C PHE A 6 39.57 13.02 20.92
N SER A 7 40.22 13.01 19.76
CA SER A 7 41.18 14.04 19.39
C SER A 7 40.41 15.12 18.60
N THR A 8 40.62 16.33 19.03
CA THR A 8 40.22 17.64 18.59
C THR A 8 40.03 17.75 17.09
N ILE A 9 38.80 17.79 16.59
CA ILE A 9 38.48 18.21 15.22
C ILE A 9 38.26 19.71 15.25
N LYS A 10 39.20 20.46 14.59
CA LYS A 10 39.11 21.89 14.42
C LYS A 10 37.84 22.27 13.65
N SER A 11 37.21 23.36 14.07
CA SER A 11 35.92 23.96 13.69
C SER A 11 35.75 24.41 12.23
N HIS A 12 36.35 23.75 11.24
CA HIS A 12 36.28 24.18 9.84
C HIS A 12 35.54 23.26 8.89
N ASN A 13 34.88 22.18 9.36
CA ASN A 13 34.22 21.23 8.48
C ASN A 13 32.78 20.86 8.89
N LEU A 14 32.11 21.70 9.69
CA LEU A 14 30.68 21.46 10.02
C LEU A 14 29.73 21.79 8.86
N THR A 15 30.15 22.58 7.88
CA THR A 15 29.34 22.93 6.69
C THR A 15 29.32 21.84 5.62
N SER A 16 30.25 20.89 5.61
CA SER A 16 30.27 19.81 4.59
C SER A 16 29.55 18.55 5.02
N PHE A 17 29.24 18.38 6.32
CA PHE A 17 28.51 17.19 6.80
C PHE A 17 27.00 17.26 6.63
N THR A 18 26.45 18.45 6.38
CA THR A 18 25.01 18.68 6.12
C THR A 18 24.63 18.39 4.66
N MET A 19 25.59 18.07 3.79
CA MET A 19 25.37 17.92 2.34
C MET A 19 25.21 16.47 1.83
N ILE A 20 25.02 15.49 2.71
CA ILE A 20 24.75 14.11 2.27
C ILE A 20 23.45 13.58 2.92
N MET A 21 22.48 14.44 3.10
CA MET A 21 21.10 13.99 3.16
C MET A 21 20.63 13.89 1.71
N LYS A 22 20.96 12.77 1.06
CA LYS A 22 20.42 12.44 -0.26
C LYS A 22 18.90 12.54 -0.12
N GLU A 23 18.29 13.47 -0.86
CA GLU A 23 16.85 13.69 -0.83
C GLU A 23 16.15 12.35 -0.95
N LYS A 24 15.28 12.00 0.03
CA LYS A 24 14.60 10.71 0.04
C LYS A 24 13.74 10.64 -1.21
N LYS A 25 14.02 9.68 -2.08
CA LYS A 25 13.21 9.45 -3.28
C LYS A 25 11.80 9.06 -2.89
N THR A 26 10.81 9.57 -3.61
CA THR A 26 9.41 9.20 -3.42
C THR A 26 9.20 7.75 -3.86
N ILE A 27 8.43 7.00 -3.08
CA ILE A 27 7.99 5.64 -3.37
C ILE A 27 6.52 5.74 -3.79
N LEU A 28 6.26 5.52 -5.07
CA LEU A 28 4.91 5.47 -5.64
C LEU A 28 4.43 4.03 -5.59
N VAL A 29 3.43 3.74 -4.78
CA VAL A 29 2.82 2.40 -4.70
C VAL A 29 1.53 2.43 -5.50
N VAL A 30 1.50 1.71 -6.62
CA VAL A 30 0.32 1.53 -7.47
C VAL A 30 -0.26 0.16 -7.20
N GLY A 31 -1.46 0.08 -6.62
CA GLY A 31 -1.98 -1.24 -6.26
C GLY A 31 -3.32 -1.25 -5.54
N SER A 32 -3.65 -2.45 -5.07
CA SER A 32 -4.90 -2.77 -4.38
C SER A 32 -4.91 -2.33 -2.92
N ALA A 33 -6.10 -2.03 -2.43
CA ALA A 33 -6.39 -1.95 -1.01
C ALA A 33 -7.75 -2.62 -0.74
N ASN A 34 -7.80 -3.47 0.27
CA ASN A 34 -8.96 -4.28 0.61
C ASN A 34 -9.31 -4.12 2.09
N THR A 35 -10.54 -4.51 2.42
CA THR A 35 -10.93 -4.81 3.80
C THR A 35 -10.98 -6.31 3.99
N ASP A 36 -10.20 -6.83 4.93
CA ASP A 36 -10.15 -8.24 5.27
C ASP A 36 -11.14 -8.53 6.39
N LEU A 37 -12.15 -9.37 6.12
CA LEU A 37 -13.14 -9.89 7.07
C LEU A 37 -12.69 -11.28 7.50
N VAL A 38 -12.12 -11.38 8.69
CA VAL A 38 -11.49 -12.61 9.18
C VAL A 38 -12.37 -13.26 10.24
N ILE A 39 -12.59 -14.57 10.11
CA ILE A 39 -13.26 -15.40 11.11
C ILE A 39 -12.51 -16.71 11.30
N SER A 40 -12.39 -17.17 12.55
CA SER A 40 -11.80 -18.46 12.86
C SER A 40 -12.90 -19.53 13.00
N ALA A 41 -12.62 -20.71 12.49
CA ALA A 41 -13.52 -21.87 12.54
C ALA A 41 -12.76 -23.16 12.93
N GLU A 42 -13.46 -24.21 13.28
CA GLU A 42 -12.87 -25.51 13.58
C GLU A 42 -12.31 -26.19 12.31
N HIS A 43 -13.05 -26.09 11.21
CA HIS A 43 -12.69 -26.55 9.87
C HIS A 43 -13.32 -25.63 8.82
N PHE A 44 -12.96 -25.79 7.55
CA PHE A 44 -13.63 -25.08 6.45
C PHE A 44 -15.04 -25.64 6.23
N PRO A 45 -16.07 -24.77 6.06
CA PRO A 45 -17.44 -25.23 5.86
C PRO A 45 -17.57 -26.06 4.59
N LEU A 46 -18.28 -27.20 4.71
CA LEU A 46 -18.67 -28.03 3.58
C LEU A 46 -19.85 -27.40 2.83
N PRO A 47 -20.11 -27.79 1.55
CA PRO A 47 -21.27 -27.32 0.81
C PRO A 47 -22.57 -27.52 1.57
N GLY A 48 -23.33 -26.44 1.83
CA GLY A 48 -24.61 -26.48 2.57
C GLY A 48 -24.47 -26.53 4.09
N GLU A 49 -23.27 -26.57 4.64
CA GLU A 49 -23.03 -26.56 6.08
C GLU A 49 -23.17 -25.15 6.68
N THR A 50 -23.77 -25.07 7.86
CA THR A 50 -23.74 -23.89 8.73
C THR A 50 -22.99 -24.23 9.99
N MET A 51 -21.94 -23.52 10.31
CA MET A 51 -21.12 -23.74 11.49
C MET A 51 -20.90 -22.45 12.28
N PHE A 52 -20.56 -22.57 13.55
CA PHE A 52 -20.18 -21.43 14.38
C PHE A 52 -18.69 -21.15 14.24
N GLY A 53 -18.37 -19.87 13.98
CA GLY A 53 -17.01 -19.35 14.06
C GLY A 53 -16.83 -18.47 15.30
N HIS A 54 -15.61 -18.01 15.52
CA HIS A 54 -15.24 -17.11 16.61
C HIS A 54 -14.15 -16.13 16.18
N GLY A 55 -13.87 -15.12 17.00
CA GLY A 55 -12.76 -14.18 16.75
C GLY A 55 -12.93 -13.35 15.49
N PHE A 56 -14.18 -12.99 15.12
CA PHE A 56 -14.40 -12.11 13.98
C PHE A 56 -13.65 -10.78 14.14
N MET A 57 -12.91 -10.40 13.12
CA MET A 57 -12.22 -9.12 13.06
C MET A 57 -12.22 -8.55 11.65
N THR A 58 -12.09 -7.23 11.56
CA THR A 58 -11.95 -6.50 10.32
C THR A 58 -10.58 -5.84 10.30
N ASN A 59 -9.78 -6.09 9.26
CA ASN A 59 -8.45 -5.51 9.10
C ASN A 59 -8.34 -4.79 7.75
N HIS A 60 -7.41 -3.85 7.66
CA HIS A 60 -7.00 -3.32 6.37
C HIS A 60 -6.03 -4.30 5.71
N GLY A 61 -6.26 -4.57 4.43
CA GLY A 61 -5.49 -5.49 3.61
C GLY A 61 -5.25 -4.95 2.20
N GLY A 62 -4.95 -5.88 1.28
CA GLY A 62 -4.54 -5.57 -0.08
C GLY A 62 -3.02 -5.44 -0.21
N LYS A 63 -2.44 -6.09 -1.23
CA LYS A 63 -0.97 -6.13 -1.40
C LYS A 63 -0.37 -4.74 -1.59
N GLY A 64 -1.08 -3.84 -2.30
CA GLY A 64 -0.66 -2.46 -2.49
C GLY A 64 -0.61 -1.69 -1.18
N ALA A 65 -1.70 -1.67 -0.43
CA ALA A 65 -1.78 -0.97 0.85
C ALA A 65 -0.74 -1.51 1.86
N ASN A 66 -0.59 -2.83 1.95
CA ASN A 66 0.41 -3.45 2.84
C ASN A 66 1.84 -3.03 2.49
N GLN A 67 2.19 -2.93 1.21
CA GLN A 67 3.51 -2.47 0.77
C GLN A 67 3.70 -0.97 1.03
N ALA A 68 2.65 -0.15 0.83
CA ALA A 68 2.70 1.28 1.13
C ALA A 68 2.94 1.52 2.64
N VAL A 69 2.20 0.82 3.50
CA VAL A 69 2.38 0.89 4.96
C VAL A 69 3.78 0.44 5.37
N ALA A 70 4.28 -0.66 4.81
CA ALA A 70 5.63 -1.13 5.10
C ALA A 70 6.70 -0.09 4.69
N ALA A 71 6.55 0.51 3.50
CA ALA A 71 7.47 1.55 3.02
C ALA A 71 7.43 2.81 3.90
N ALA A 72 6.23 3.25 4.31
CA ALA A 72 6.06 4.41 5.18
C ALA A 72 6.67 4.17 6.58
N ARG A 73 6.42 3.00 7.18
CA ARG A 73 6.99 2.62 8.48
C ARG A 73 8.52 2.49 8.47
N LEU A 74 9.11 2.24 7.29
CA LEU A 74 10.56 2.30 7.05
C LEU A 74 11.02 3.73 6.70
N GLU A 75 10.21 4.74 7.04
CA GLU A 75 10.48 6.16 6.82
C GLU A 75 10.59 6.56 5.32
N GLY A 76 10.02 5.78 4.40
CA GLY A 76 9.91 6.16 2.98
C GLY A 76 8.93 7.30 2.79
N LYS A 77 9.25 8.28 1.90
CA LYS A 77 8.25 9.25 1.40
C LYS A 77 7.32 8.48 0.45
N THR A 78 6.18 8.04 0.95
CA THR A 78 5.28 7.10 0.25
C THR A 78 4.03 7.81 -0.25
N VAL A 79 3.67 7.55 -1.49
CA VAL A 79 2.40 7.94 -2.13
C VAL A 79 1.66 6.68 -2.53
N PHE A 80 0.36 6.61 -2.27
CA PHE A 80 -0.49 5.50 -2.71
C PHE A 80 -1.39 5.92 -3.87
N ILE A 81 -1.32 5.17 -4.96
CA ILE A 81 -2.14 5.33 -6.18
C ILE A 81 -3.04 4.11 -6.29
N GLY A 82 -4.34 4.31 -6.20
CA GLY A 82 -5.32 3.23 -6.21
C GLY A 82 -6.74 3.74 -6.34
N LYS A 83 -7.70 2.82 -6.33
CA LYS A 83 -9.12 3.16 -6.41
C LYS A 83 -9.91 2.36 -5.38
N LEU A 84 -10.75 3.04 -4.61
CA LEU A 84 -11.62 2.48 -3.57
C LEU A 84 -13.06 2.86 -3.83
N GLY A 85 -13.99 2.10 -3.27
CA GLY A 85 -15.40 2.49 -3.24
C GLY A 85 -15.63 3.73 -2.35
N ASN A 86 -16.59 4.55 -2.71
CA ASN A 86 -17.06 5.66 -1.88
C ASN A 86 -17.99 5.13 -0.78
N ASP A 87 -17.47 4.23 0.06
CA ASP A 87 -18.17 3.52 1.11
C ASP A 87 -17.39 3.58 2.45
N GLN A 88 -17.95 2.98 3.48
CA GLN A 88 -17.34 2.98 4.82
C GLN A 88 -15.94 2.33 4.81
N PHE A 89 -15.73 1.27 4.03
CA PHE A 89 -14.44 0.59 3.93
C PHE A 89 -13.41 1.46 3.21
N GLY A 90 -13.81 2.11 2.12
CA GLY A 90 -12.94 3.04 1.40
C GLY A 90 -12.52 4.23 2.26
N HIS A 91 -13.46 4.88 2.94
CA HIS A 91 -13.15 5.98 3.85
C HIS A 91 -12.24 5.55 5.00
N SER A 92 -12.51 4.38 5.62
CA SER A 92 -11.68 3.84 6.69
C SER A 92 -10.24 3.55 6.21
N THR A 93 -10.08 3.03 4.99
CA THR A 93 -8.77 2.77 4.39
C THR A 93 -8.01 4.06 4.11
N VAL A 94 -8.68 5.11 3.60
CA VAL A 94 -8.07 6.43 3.39
C VAL A 94 -7.53 6.99 4.71
N GLU A 95 -8.32 6.93 5.78
CA GLU A 95 -7.90 7.45 7.09
C GLU A 95 -6.74 6.62 7.68
N MET A 96 -6.74 5.31 7.51
CA MET A 96 -5.63 4.45 7.92
C MET A 96 -4.34 4.82 7.18
N LEU A 97 -4.38 4.95 5.85
CA LEU A 97 -3.21 5.31 5.05
C LEU A 97 -2.66 6.69 5.44
N LYS A 98 -3.52 7.68 5.66
CA LYS A 98 -3.13 9.01 6.17
C LYS A 98 -2.49 8.91 7.55
N GLY A 99 -3.05 8.09 8.43
CA GLY A 99 -2.51 7.84 9.78
C GLY A 99 -1.09 7.25 9.77
N GLU A 100 -0.74 6.47 8.74
CA GLU A 100 0.61 5.95 8.50
C GLU A 100 1.54 6.97 7.78
N GLY A 101 1.08 8.20 7.54
CA GLY A 101 1.85 9.25 6.89
C GLY A 101 2.01 9.08 5.37
N ILE A 102 1.12 8.31 4.75
CA ILE A 102 1.11 8.06 3.31
C ILE A 102 0.31 9.16 2.60
N ASP A 103 0.87 9.72 1.53
CA ASP A 103 0.17 10.65 0.66
C ASP A 103 -0.88 9.89 -0.17
N VAL A 104 -2.14 10.26 -0.02
CA VAL A 104 -3.31 9.68 -0.69
C VAL A 104 -3.90 10.61 -1.75
N SER A 105 -3.17 11.64 -2.18
CA SER A 105 -3.66 12.63 -3.15
C SER A 105 -4.01 12.05 -4.52
N ALA A 106 -3.44 10.88 -4.85
CA ALA A 106 -3.72 10.14 -6.09
C ALA A 106 -4.59 8.87 -5.85
N LEU A 107 -5.24 8.77 -4.68
CA LEU A 107 -6.22 7.74 -4.41
C LEU A 107 -7.61 8.26 -4.80
N THR A 108 -8.33 7.50 -5.62
CA THR A 108 -9.66 7.88 -6.12
C THR A 108 -10.75 7.10 -5.38
N LEU A 109 -11.80 7.80 -4.93
CA LEU A 109 -13.05 7.18 -4.49
C LEU A 109 -14.05 7.15 -5.65
N THR A 110 -14.78 6.02 -5.82
CA THR A 110 -15.77 5.84 -6.88
C THR A 110 -17.09 5.31 -6.33
N ASP A 111 -18.20 5.75 -6.93
CA ASP A 111 -19.53 5.22 -6.66
C ASP A 111 -19.90 4.04 -7.60
N GLU A 112 -19.02 3.68 -8.56
CA GLU A 112 -19.29 2.64 -9.55
C GLU A 112 -19.17 1.23 -9.02
N ALA A 113 -18.36 1.02 -7.96
CA ALA A 113 -18.17 -0.26 -7.29
C ALA A 113 -17.84 -0.08 -5.81
N PRO A 114 -18.17 -1.07 -4.96
CA PRO A 114 -17.74 -1.05 -3.56
C PRO A 114 -16.22 -1.21 -3.44
N SER A 115 -15.68 -0.91 -2.27
CA SER A 115 -14.29 -1.22 -1.93
C SER A 115 -14.02 -2.72 -1.98
N GLY A 116 -12.80 -3.12 -2.33
CA GLY A 116 -12.40 -4.52 -2.34
C GLY A 116 -12.50 -5.17 -0.96
N VAL A 117 -12.99 -6.41 -0.91
CA VAL A 117 -13.19 -7.19 0.33
C VAL A 117 -12.62 -8.58 0.18
N ALA A 118 -11.85 -9.04 1.18
CA ALA A 118 -11.46 -10.43 1.33
C ALA A 118 -12.21 -11.07 2.51
N VAL A 119 -12.97 -12.12 2.24
CA VAL A 119 -13.57 -12.97 3.27
C VAL A 119 -12.60 -14.10 3.57
N ILE A 120 -12.10 -14.14 4.79
CA ILE A 120 -11.01 -15.03 5.20
C ILE A 120 -11.50 -15.94 6.33
N THR A 121 -11.53 -17.23 6.08
CA THR A 121 -11.72 -18.25 7.13
C THR A 121 -10.36 -18.82 7.51
N THR A 122 -10.04 -18.82 8.79
CA THR A 122 -8.84 -19.47 9.35
C THR A 122 -9.23 -20.67 10.21
N ILE A 123 -8.37 -21.68 10.27
CA ILE A 123 -8.56 -22.86 11.12
C ILE A 123 -7.36 -23.09 12.04
N SER A 124 -7.53 -23.94 13.04
CA SER A 124 -6.51 -24.18 14.10
C SER A 124 -5.17 -24.70 13.59
N SER A 125 -5.11 -25.32 12.40
CA SER A 125 -3.85 -25.72 11.76
C SER A 125 -3.01 -24.55 11.23
N GLY A 126 -3.58 -23.33 11.18
CA GLY A 126 -2.97 -22.15 10.57
C GLY A 126 -3.27 -21.99 9.07
N GLU A 127 -4.03 -22.93 8.48
CA GLU A 127 -4.49 -22.78 7.09
C GLU A 127 -5.60 -21.73 6.99
N ASN A 128 -5.74 -21.13 5.81
CA ASN A 128 -6.81 -20.20 5.51
C ASN A 128 -7.49 -20.52 4.17
N SER A 129 -8.71 -20.04 4.05
CA SER A 129 -9.47 -20.00 2.79
C SER A 129 -9.94 -18.59 2.57
N ILE A 130 -9.69 -18.05 1.37
CA ILE A 130 -9.95 -16.63 1.06
C ILE A 130 -10.83 -16.56 -0.18
N VAL A 131 -11.91 -15.79 -0.07
CA VAL A 131 -12.71 -15.35 -1.21
C VAL A 131 -12.55 -13.84 -1.34
N LEU A 132 -12.07 -13.40 -2.49
CA LEU A 132 -11.78 -12.01 -2.77
C LEU A 132 -12.77 -11.44 -3.78
N ASP A 133 -13.39 -10.30 -3.44
CA ASP A 133 -14.02 -9.40 -4.39
C ASP A 133 -13.11 -8.18 -4.57
N SER A 134 -12.62 -7.98 -5.78
CA SER A 134 -11.72 -6.86 -6.09
C SER A 134 -12.40 -5.51 -6.00
N GLY A 135 -13.72 -5.43 -6.18
CA GLY A 135 -14.48 -4.18 -6.14
C GLY A 135 -13.83 -3.08 -6.99
N ALA A 136 -13.72 -1.90 -6.41
CA ALA A 136 -13.13 -0.72 -7.07
C ALA A 136 -11.66 -0.89 -7.49
N ASN A 137 -10.89 -1.82 -6.89
CA ASN A 137 -9.53 -2.10 -7.36
C ASN A 137 -9.52 -2.52 -8.85
N ALA A 138 -10.57 -3.24 -9.30
CA ALA A 138 -10.71 -3.67 -10.69
C ALA A 138 -11.04 -2.52 -11.66
N LEU A 139 -11.38 -1.34 -11.16
CA LEU A 139 -11.68 -0.14 -11.95
C LEU A 139 -10.51 0.84 -12.03
N LEU A 140 -9.35 0.53 -11.44
CA LEU A 140 -8.15 1.36 -11.61
C LEU A 140 -7.74 1.34 -13.08
N SER A 141 -7.64 2.51 -13.70
CA SER A 141 -7.44 2.64 -15.14
C SER A 141 -6.14 3.35 -15.51
N ALA A 142 -5.72 3.23 -16.77
CA ALA A 142 -4.61 4.01 -17.30
C ALA A 142 -4.85 5.52 -17.18
N ALA A 143 -6.11 5.98 -17.28
CA ALA A 143 -6.45 7.39 -17.11
C ALA A 143 -6.21 7.87 -15.67
N ASP A 144 -6.50 7.05 -14.67
CA ASP A 144 -6.19 7.37 -13.26
C ASP A 144 -4.67 7.52 -13.05
N ILE A 145 -3.88 6.66 -13.69
CA ILE A 145 -2.41 6.73 -13.64
C ILE A 145 -1.89 7.98 -14.36
N GLN A 146 -2.44 8.32 -15.51
CA GLN A 146 -2.09 9.55 -16.24
C GLN A 146 -2.43 10.81 -15.44
N ALA A 147 -3.55 10.82 -14.72
CA ALA A 147 -3.89 11.92 -13.82
C ALA A 147 -2.84 12.09 -12.68
N ALA A 148 -2.21 11.00 -12.27
CA ALA A 148 -1.12 11.00 -11.28
C ALA A 148 0.27 11.27 -11.89
N GLU A 149 0.41 11.52 -13.20
CA GLU A 149 1.70 11.76 -13.89
C GLU A 149 2.61 12.77 -13.19
N PRO A 150 2.12 13.88 -12.61
CA PRO A 150 2.99 14.84 -11.90
C PRO A 150 3.83 14.20 -10.78
N LEU A 151 3.32 13.16 -10.12
CA LEU A 151 4.04 12.46 -9.04
C LEU A 151 5.22 11.64 -9.57
N PHE A 152 5.16 11.15 -10.81
CA PHE A 152 6.25 10.41 -11.45
C PHE A 152 7.40 11.30 -11.90
N ARG A 153 7.17 12.61 -12.10
CA ARG A 153 8.19 13.56 -12.61
C ARG A 153 9.36 13.77 -11.65
N GLU A 154 9.15 13.57 -10.36
CA GLU A 154 10.23 13.71 -9.36
C GLU A 154 11.22 12.53 -9.42
N GLY A 155 10.94 11.52 -10.24
CA GLY A 155 11.64 10.23 -10.22
C GLY A 155 11.43 9.51 -8.90
N GLY A 156 11.94 8.30 -8.74
CA GLY A 156 11.75 7.59 -7.49
C GLY A 156 11.77 6.08 -7.67
N ILE A 157 10.90 5.43 -6.89
CA ILE A 157 10.63 3.99 -6.99
C ILE A 157 9.14 3.82 -7.30
N VAL A 158 8.81 3.01 -8.29
CA VAL A 158 7.43 2.59 -8.58
C VAL A 158 7.28 1.14 -8.14
N LEU A 159 6.44 0.90 -7.15
CA LEU A 159 6.16 -0.40 -6.57
C LEU A 159 4.76 -0.84 -6.99
N MET A 160 4.64 -2.04 -7.59
CA MET A 160 3.39 -2.53 -8.17
C MET A 160 3.16 -4.00 -7.83
N GLN A 161 1.89 -4.44 -7.90
CA GLN A 161 1.46 -5.83 -7.73
C GLN A 161 0.40 -6.17 -8.79
N LEU A 162 0.13 -7.45 -9.01
CA LEU A 162 -0.83 -7.92 -10.02
C LEU A 162 -2.24 -8.14 -9.42
N GLU A 163 -2.72 -7.21 -8.59
CA GLU A 163 -4.09 -7.23 -8.02
C GLU A 163 -4.96 -6.07 -8.55
N THR A 164 -4.47 -5.33 -9.53
CA THR A 164 -5.19 -4.28 -10.25
C THR A 164 -5.07 -4.52 -11.75
N PRO A 165 -5.88 -3.87 -12.61
CA PRO A 165 -5.83 -4.09 -14.05
C PRO A 165 -4.45 -3.87 -14.64
N VAL A 166 -4.05 -4.78 -15.53
CA VAL A 166 -2.70 -4.80 -16.14
C VAL A 166 -2.46 -3.52 -16.95
N GLU A 167 -3.49 -2.96 -17.57
CA GLU A 167 -3.41 -1.72 -18.36
C GLU A 167 -2.95 -0.53 -17.51
N ALA A 168 -3.44 -0.43 -16.26
CA ALA A 168 -2.99 0.60 -15.32
C ALA A 168 -1.51 0.39 -14.93
N LEU A 169 -1.10 -0.86 -14.71
CA LEU A 169 0.29 -1.18 -14.36
C LEU A 169 1.25 -0.93 -15.53
N ILE A 170 0.83 -1.22 -16.77
CA ILE A 170 1.62 -0.90 -17.99
C ILE A 170 1.83 0.62 -18.07
N GLU A 171 0.78 1.41 -17.86
CA GLU A 171 0.88 2.88 -17.89
C GLU A 171 1.80 3.39 -16.76
N ALA A 172 1.67 2.86 -15.55
CA ALA A 172 2.53 3.23 -14.44
C ALA A 172 4.02 2.90 -14.73
N ALA A 173 4.29 1.74 -15.31
CA ALA A 173 5.63 1.35 -15.72
C ALA A 173 6.18 2.26 -16.84
N ALA A 174 5.32 2.66 -17.80
CA ALA A 174 5.71 3.58 -18.88
C ALA A 174 6.06 4.97 -18.33
N LEU A 175 5.25 5.52 -17.42
CA LEU A 175 5.55 6.80 -16.74
C LEU A 175 6.80 6.68 -15.87
N GLY A 176 6.95 5.60 -15.10
CA GLY A 176 8.16 5.36 -14.32
C GLY A 176 9.41 5.37 -15.18
N LYS A 177 9.41 4.65 -16.29
CA LYS A 177 10.50 4.63 -17.26
C LYS A 177 10.75 6.02 -17.88
N LYS A 178 9.70 6.73 -18.28
CA LYS A 178 9.76 8.09 -18.88
C LYS A 178 10.49 9.07 -17.96
N TYR A 179 10.26 8.99 -16.66
CA TYR A 179 10.80 9.91 -15.67
C TYR A 179 11.99 9.36 -14.87
N GLY A 180 12.54 8.21 -15.27
CA GLY A 180 13.73 7.64 -14.66
C GLY A 180 13.51 7.08 -13.25
N ALA A 181 12.29 6.68 -12.93
CA ALA A 181 12.00 5.91 -11.73
C ALA A 181 12.55 4.48 -11.84
N TYR A 182 12.81 3.88 -10.69
CA TYR A 182 13.30 2.50 -10.55
C TYR A 182 12.14 1.55 -10.29
#